data_59956d30ca9de6c546cc443236e3d926
#
_entry.id   59956d30ca9de6c546cc443236e3d926
#
_cell.length_a   1.000
_cell.length_b   1.000
_cell.length_c   1.000
_cell.angle_alpha   90.00
_cell.angle_beta   90.00
_cell.angle_gamma   90.00
#
_symmetry.space_group_name_H-M   'P 1'
#
loop_
_entity.id
_entity.type
_entity.pdbx_description
1 polymer ?
#
loop_
_entity_poly.entity_id
_entity_poly.type
_entity_poly.pdbx_seq_one_letter_code
_entity_poly.pdbx_strand_id
1 'polypeptide(L)'
;MKPYMPTVLRAPRVVAVLAVVLAAALATAVNAQQCGSQAGGAACANCLCCSQFGYCGSGSAYCGAGCQSQCSGCGPTPPGPSPGGGVSSIISRDLFDRLLLHRNDCQEARGFYTYDAFLAAAAAFPSFGTTGSTEMRRREVAAFLGQTSHETTGGWPAAPDGPYAWGYCFKQEQGSPGSYCDPKPEWPCASGKKYYGRGPIQLSWNYNYGQAGRAIGVDLLNNPDLVATDPTVSFKTALWFWMTAQDNKPASHAVITGQWTPSGTDNAAGRVPGYGVITNIINGGIECGKGQNPEVVDRIGFYKRYCDILGVGYGNNLDCYNQRSFKDGLSAGLASQ
;
A
#
# COMPACT_ATOMS: atom_id res chain seq x y z
N MET A 1 12.45 54.79 -67.81
CA MET A 1 11.77 54.45 -66.57
C MET A 1 10.87 53.29 -66.89
N LYS A 2 11.21 52.06 -66.41
CA LYS A 2 10.34 50.87 -66.56
C LYS A 2 9.61 50.64 -65.24
N PRO A 3 8.31 50.33 -65.20
CA PRO A 3 7.61 50.01 -63.98
C PRO A 3 7.90 48.60 -63.49
N TYR A 4 8.04 48.49 -62.20
CA TYR A 4 8.28 47.25 -61.43
C TYR A 4 6.96 46.50 -61.19
N MET A 5 6.84 45.24 -61.64
CA MET A 5 5.71 44.37 -61.28
C MET A 5 6.03 43.58 -60.02
N PRO A 6 5.17 43.47 -59.04
CA PRO A 6 5.40 42.60 -57.92
C PRO A 6 5.08 41.14 -58.26
N THR A 7 5.99 40.25 -57.97
CA THR A 7 5.86 38.80 -58.08
C THR A 7 4.97 38.28 -56.96
N VAL A 8 3.87 37.64 -57.36
CA VAL A 8 2.98 36.92 -56.41
C VAL A 8 3.66 35.61 -56.00
N LEU A 9 4.09 35.52 -54.75
CA LEU A 9 4.59 34.30 -54.16
C LEU A 9 3.45 33.30 -53.94
N ARG A 10 3.47 32.20 -54.69
CA ARG A 10 2.59 31.05 -54.44
C ARG A 10 3.01 30.40 -53.12
N ALA A 11 2.14 30.36 -52.12
CA ALA A 11 2.30 29.61 -50.87
C ALA A 11 2.46 28.11 -51.16
N PRO A 12 3.44 27.43 -50.54
CA PRO A 12 3.70 26.05 -50.85
C PRO A 12 2.63 25.12 -50.25
N ARG A 13 2.27 24.10 -51.02
CA ARG A 13 1.34 23.00 -50.67
C ARG A 13 1.62 22.26 -49.36
N VAL A 14 2.71 22.60 -48.68
CA VAL A 14 3.15 21.99 -47.38
C VAL A 14 2.25 22.36 -46.23
N VAL A 15 1.62 23.56 -46.22
CA VAL A 15 0.75 24.03 -45.14
C VAL A 15 -0.58 23.23 -45.07
N ALA A 16 -1.10 22.80 -46.22
CA ALA A 16 -2.35 22.04 -46.29
C ALA A 16 -2.17 20.59 -45.75
N VAL A 17 -0.99 19.98 -45.96
CA VAL A 17 -0.70 18.62 -45.47
C VAL A 17 -0.46 18.61 -43.95
N LEU A 18 0.21 19.64 -43.41
CA LEU A 18 0.36 19.75 -41.93
C LEU A 18 -0.98 20.00 -41.22
N ALA A 19 -1.89 20.79 -41.81
CA ALA A 19 -3.19 21.01 -41.21
C ALA A 19 -4.06 19.73 -41.17
N VAL A 20 -4.00 18.89 -42.19
CA VAL A 20 -4.70 17.60 -42.23
C VAL A 20 -4.10 16.58 -41.26
N VAL A 21 -2.78 16.55 -41.11
CA VAL A 21 -2.11 15.65 -40.14
C VAL A 21 -2.35 16.11 -38.70
N LEU A 22 -2.37 17.42 -38.42
CA LEU A 22 -2.75 17.93 -37.08
C LEU A 22 -4.22 17.68 -36.77
N ALA A 23 -5.13 17.79 -37.74
CA ALA A 23 -6.54 17.49 -37.54
C ALA A 23 -6.79 15.98 -37.31
N ALA A 24 -6.02 15.11 -37.97
CA ALA A 24 -6.06 13.66 -37.74
C ALA A 24 -5.46 13.26 -36.38
N ALA A 25 -4.41 13.97 -35.90
CA ALA A 25 -3.80 13.72 -34.58
C ALA A 25 -4.69 14.25 -33.42
N LEU A 26 -5.53 15.26 -33.65
CA LEU A 26 -6.50 15.77 -32.66
C LEU A 26 -7.81 14.98 -32.63
N ALA A 27 -8.11 14.17 -33.64
CA ALA A 27 -9.32 13.34 -33.71
C ALA A 27 -9.18 11.98 -32.98
N THR A 28 -8.01 11.63 -32.44
CA THR A 28 -7.79 10.35 -31.72
C THR A 28 -7.87 10.45 -30.19
N ALA A 29 -8.25 11.60 -29.65
CA ALA A 29 -8.56 11.74 -28.22
C ALA A 29 -10.07 11.80 -27.95
N VAL A 30 -10.88 11.08 -28.72
CA VAL A 30 -12.24 10.74 -28.30
C VAL A 30 -12.09 9.62 -27.30
N ASN A 31 -12.35 9.89 -26.02
CA ASN A 31 -12.46 8.86 -25.00
C ASN A 31 -13.49 7.83 -25.49
N ALA A 32 -13.01 6.73 -26.10
CA ALA A 32 -13.89 5.64 -26.50
C ALA A 32 -14.59 5.13 -25.24
N GLN A 33 -15.88 5.00 -25.29
CA GLN A 33 -16.65 4.42 -24.21
C GLN A 33 -16.15 3.01 -23.95
N GLN A 34 -16.02 2.67 -22.67
CA GLN A 34 -15.30 1.49 -22.21
C GLN A 34 -16.22 0.30 -21.96
N CYS A 35 -17.55 0.53 -21.88
CA CYS A 35 -18.50 -0.49 -21.46
C CYS A 35 -19.93 -0.17 -21.90
N GLY A 36 -20.84 -1.12 -21.68
CA GLY A 36 -22.26 -0.96 -21.89
C GLY A 36 -22.66 -0.90 -23.37
N SER A 37 -23.85 -0.38 -23.64
CA SER A 37 -24.42 -0.28 -25.00
C SER A 37 -23.55 0.54 -25.96
N GLN A 38 -22.78 1.50 -25.43
CA GLN A 38 -21.87 2.35 -26.20
C GLN A 38 -20.59 1.64 -26.65
N ALA A 39 -20.26 0.50 -26.03
CA ALA A 39 -19.08 -0.32 -26.32
C ALA A 39 -19.46 -1.77 -26.65
N GLY A 40 -20.58 -1.97 -27.37
CA GLY A 40 -21.01 -3.28 -27.84
C GLY A 40 -21.39 -4.27 -26.73
N GLY A 41 -21.78 -3.78 -25.56
CA GLY A 41 -22.14 -4.60 -24.41
C GLY A 41 -20.94 -5.00 -23.52
N ALA A 42 -19.76 -4.44 -23.75
CA ALA A 42 -18.57 -4.76 -22.96
C ALA A 42 -18.80 -4.46 -21.47
N ALA A 43 -18.31 -5.38 -20.61
CA ALA A 43 -18.29 -5.19 -19.17
C ALA A 43 -17.00 -4.52 -18.73
N CYS A 44 -17.03 -3.78 -17.62
CA CYS A 44 -15.87 -3.15 -17.06
C CYS A 44 -14.92 -4.19 -16.44
N ALA A 45 -13.61 -3.98 -16.59
CA ALA A 45 -12.61 -4.76 -15.86
C ALA A 45 -12.69 -4.48 -14.34
N ASN A 46 -12.15 -5.39 -13.53
CA ASN A 46 -12.01 -5.25 -12.09
C ASN A 46 -13.33 -4.94 -11.33
N CYS A 47 -14.45 -5.45 -11.84
CA CYS A 47 -15.76 -5.25 -11.23
C CYS A 47 -16.18 -3.78 -11.05
N LEU A 48 -15.64 -2.90 -11.86
CA LEU A 48 -16.11 -1.51 -11.92
C LEU A 48 -17.50 -1.45 -12.51
N CYS A 49 -18.31 -0.51 -12.00
CA CYS A 49 -19.63 -0.23 -12.55
C CYS A 49 -19.52 0.43 -13.92
N CYS A 50 -20.42 0.08 -14.84
CA CYS A 50 -20.58 0.77 -16.10
C CYS A 50 -21.62 1.88 -15.95
N SER A 51 -21.23 3.13 -16.03
CA SER A 51 -22.14 4.25 -15.96
C SER A 51 -23.12 4.31 -17.14
N GLN A 52 -24.19 5.07 -17.03
CA GLN A 52 -25.13 5.31 -18.14
C GLN A 52 -24.46 5.92 -19.38
N PHE A 53 -23.27 6.48 -19.23
CA PHE A 53 -22.51 7.09 -20.31
C PHE A 53 -21.45 6.17 -20.92
N GLY A 54 -21.36 4.90 -20.49
CA GLY A 54 -20.42 3.92 -21.02
C GLY A 54 -19.00 4.00 -20.48
N TYR A 55 -18.79 4.56 -19.29
CA TYR A 55 -17.49 4.66 -18.64
C TYR A 55 -17.40 3.79 -17.38
N CYS A 56 -16.26 3.19 -17.18
CA CYS A 56 -15.99 2.33 -16.04
C CYS A 56 -15.50 3.13 -14.82
N GLY A 57 -16.08 2.87 -13.65
CA GLY A 57 -15.67 3.53 -12.42
C GLY A 57 -16.38 2.98 -11.19
N SER A 58 -16.08 3.55 -10.04
CA SER A 58 -16.68 3.22 -8.75
C SER A 58 -17.40 4.43 -8.16
N GLY A 59 -18.28 4.18 -7.16
CA GLY A 59 -19.07 5.23 -6.51
C GLY A 59 -20.35 5.57 -7.25
N SER A 60 -21.16 6.46 -6.65
CA SER A 60 -22.55 6.76 -7.10
C SER A 60 -22.65 7.30 -8.53
N ALA A 61 -21.62 7.97 -9.03
CA ALA A 61 -21.59 8.48 -10.40
C ALA A 61 -21.54 7.37 -11.48
N TYR A 62 -21.06 6.18 -11.12
CA TYR A 62 -20.94 5.04 -12.02
C TYR A 62 -21.89 3.91 -11.65
N CYS A 63 -22.10 3.67 -10.36
CA CYS A 63 -22.91 2.57 -9.82
C CYS A 63 -24.33 2.99 -9.46
N GLY A 64 -24.67 4.28 -9.55
CA GLY A 64 -25.97 4.84 -9.21
C GLY A 64 -27.01 4.70 -10.33
N ALA A 65 -27.99 5.61 -10.32
CA ALA A 65 -29.08 5.61 -11.28
C ALA A 65 -28.59 5.61 -12.74
N GLY A 66 -29.11 4.68 -13.55
CA GLY A 66 -28.71 4.52 -14.95
C GLY A 66 -27.45 3.67 -15.17
N CYS A 67 -26.86 3.09 -14.16
CA CYS A 67 -25.79 2.12 -14.31
C CYS A 67 -26.21 0.94 -15.20
N GLN A 68 -25.40 0.60 -16.20
CA GLN A 68 -25.74 -0.39 -17.21
C GLN A 68 -25.33 -1.82 -16.86
N SER A 69 -24.23 -2.00 -16.13
CA SER A 69 -23.74 -3.32 -15.71
C SER A 69 -22.85 -3.20 -14.47
N GLN A 70 -22.77 -4.31 -13.71
CA GLN A 70 -21.94 -4.43 -12.50
C GLN A 70 -22.27 -3.35 -11.44
N CYS A 71 -23.50 -2.90 -11.35
CA CYS A 71 -23.95 -1.75 -10.56
C CYS A 71 -23.86 -1.97 -9.03
N SER A 72 -23.82 -3.22 -8.59
CA SER A 72 -23.58 -3.60 -7.20
C SER A 72 -22.13 -4.06 -6.96
N GLY A 73 -21.23 -3.69 -7.88
CA GLY A 73 -19.97 -4.37 -8.06
C GLY A 73 -20.20 -5.76 -8.68
N CYS A 74 -19.20 -6.58 -8.76
CA CYS A 74 -19.45 -8.01 -8.91
C CYS A 74 -20.12 -8.44 -7.61
N GLY A 75 -21.45 -8.62 -7.61
CA GLY A 75 -22.25 -8.92 -6.42
C GLY A 75 -21.64 -10.02 -5.55
N PRO A 76 -22.14 -10.24 -4.33
CA PRO A 76 -21.60 -11.25 -3.45
C PRO A 76 -21.82 -12.63 -4.06
N THR A 77 -20.92 -13.01 -4.95
CA THR A 77 -20.61 -14.43 -5.08
C THR A 77 -19.76 -14.70 -3.83
N PRO A 78 -20.22 -15.57 -2.90
CA PRO A 78 -19.28 -16.10 -1.92
C PRO A 78 -18.11 -16.59 -2.77
N PRO A 79 -16.85 -16.24 -2.49
CA PRO A 79 -15.76 -16.76 -3.27
C PRO A 79 -15.80 -18.27 -3.12
N GLY A 80 -16.25 -18.95 -4.17
CA GLY A 80 -15.89 -20.31 -4.40
C GLY A 80 -14.36 -20.34 -4.42
N PRO A 81 -13.70 -21.39 -3.91
CA PRO A 81 -12.25 -21.48 -3.87
C PRO A 81 -11.71 -21.28 -5.28
N SER A 82 -11.12 -20.12 -5.53
CA SER A 82 -10.38 -19.86 -6.76
C SER A 82 -9.25 -20.88 -6.86
N PRO A 83 -9.11 -21.62 -7.96
CA PRO A 83 -7.96 -22.49 -8.18
C PRO A 83 -6.73 -21.60 -8.45
N GLY A 84 -5.95 -21.33 -7.43
CA GLY A 84 -4.78 -20.45 -7.46
C GLY A 84 -4.83 -19.43 -6.31
N GLY A 85 -5.04 -19.92 -5.14
CA GLY A 85 -5.26 -19.33 -3.86
C GLY A 85 -4.51 -18.05 -3.54
N GLY A 86 -5.21 -16.94 -3.56
CA GLY A 86 -4.81 -15.71 -2.87
C GLY A 86 -4.64 -15.94 -1.36
N VAL A 87 -4.40 -14.87 -0.60
CA VAL A 87 -4.17 -14.94 0.86
C VAL A 87 -5.28 -15.70 1.61
N SER A 88 -6.51 -15.71 1.09
CA SER A 88 -7.64 -16.48 1.64
C SER A 88 -7.42 -18.00 1.67
N SER A 89 -6.51 -18.53 0.83
CA SER A 89 -6.17 -19.96 0.85
C SER A 89 -5.36 -20.38 2.08
N ILE A 90 -4.72 -19.43 2.75
CA ILE A 90 -3.87 -19.67 3.91
C ILE A 90 -4.39 -19.00 5.19
N ILE A 91 -5.27 -18.02 5.07
CA ILE A 91 -5.88 -17.29 6.19
C ILE A 91 -7.41 -17.33 6.02
N SER A 92 -8.10 -18.19 6.77
CA SER A 92 -9.55 -18.16 6.86
C SER A 92 -10.02 -17.01 7.77
N ARG A 93 -11.34 -16.72 7.76
CA ARG A 93 -11.93 -15.73 8.68
C ARG A 93 -11.66 -16.10 10.14
N ASP A 94 -11.90 -17.35 10.53
CA ASP A 94 -11.67 -17.82 11.90
C ASP A 94 -10.19 -17.68 12.30
N LEU A 95 -9.28 -17.93 11.36
CA LEU A 95 -7.85 -17.78 11.61
C LEU A 95 -7.45 -16.30 11.75
N PHE A 96 -8.01 -15.43 10.92
CA PHE A 96 -7.83 -13.98 11.04
C PHE A 96 -8.37 -13.46 12.39
N ASP A 97 -9.53 -13.93 12.84
CA ASP A 97 -10.13 -13.57 14.12
C ASP A 97 -9.28 -14.07 15.32
N ARG A 98 -8.68 -15.25 15.19
CA ARG A 98 -7.73 -15.76 16.21
C ARG A 98 -6.41 -14.98 16.24
N LEU A 99 -5.91 -14.55 15.07
CA LEU A 99 -4.69 -13.73 14.99
C LEU A 99 -4.93 -12.38 15.66
N LEU A 100 -5.99 -11.67 15.30
CA LEU A 100 -6.33 -10.32 15.77
C LEU A 100 -7.45 -10.38 16.84
N LEU A 101 -7.19 -11.13 17.92
CA LEU A 101 -8.20 -11.59 18.86
C LEU A 101 -9.01 -10.44 19.48
N HIS A 102 -8.35 -9.42 20.01
CA HIS A 102 -8.98 -8.33 20.76
C HIS A 102 -9.18 -7.03 19.96
N ARG A 103 -8.98 -7.04 18.61
CA ARG A 103 -9.13 -5.82 17.78
C ARG A 103 -10.50 -5.14 17.92
N ASN A 104 -11.55 -5.90 18.24
CA ASN A 104 -12.91 -5.39 18.41
C ASN A 104 -13.26 -5.01 19.86
N ASP A 105 -12.39 -5.35 20.82
CA ASP A 105 -12.57 -4.96 22.21
C ASP A 105 -12.05 -3.54 22.46
N CYS A 106 -11.15 -3.08 21.60
CA CYS A 106 -10.63 -1.73 21.62
C CYS A 106 -11.64 -0.73 21.02
N GLN A 107 -12.01 0.29 21.77
CA GLN A 107 -13.05 1.24 21.39
C GLN A 107 -12.75 1.96 20.06
N GLU A 108 -11.50 2.39 19.85
CA GLU A 108 -11.08 3.22 18.71
C GLU A 108 -11.21 2.51 17.37
N ALA A 109 -10.91 1.22 17.32
CA ALA A 109 -10.90 0.45 16.08
C ALA A 109 -12.02 -0.59 15.98
N ARG A 110 -12.99 -0.58 16.93
CA ARG A 110 -14.08 -1.55 16.96
C ARG A 110 -14.82 -1.63 15.63
N GLY A 111 -14.83 -2.82 15.02
CA GLY A 111 -15.51 -3.07 13.74
C GLY A 111 -14.80 -2.49 12.50
N PHE A 112 -13.68 -1.83 12.66
CA PHE A 112 -12.97 -1.19 11.54
C PHE A 112 -12.10 -2.20 10.77
N TYR A 113 -11.24 -2.96 11.43
CA TYR A 113 -10.32 -3.89 10.77
C TYR A 113 -11.00 -5.24 10.50
N THR A 114 -11.73 -5.35 9.39
CA THR A 114 -12.48 -6.54 9.03
C THR A 114 -11.68 -7.48 8.12
N TYR A 115 -12.01 -8.77 8.17
CA TYR A 115 -11.44 -9.78 7.27
C TYR A 115 -11.74 -9.48 5.79
N ASP A 116 -12.96 -9.01 5.49
CA ASP A 116 -13.36 -8.70 4.13
C ASP A 116 -12.57 -7.52 3.57
N ALA A 117 -12.32 -6.48 4.37
CA ALA A 117 -11.46 -5.36 3.99
C ALA A 117 -10.00 -5.79 3.78
N PHE A 118 -9.49 -6.70 4.62
CA PHE A 118 -8.16 -7.29 4.45
C PHE A 118 -8.05 -8.05 3.13
N LEU A 119 -9.02 -8.90 2.80
CA LEU A 119 -9.02 -9.63 1.52
C LEU A 119 -9.16 -8.71 0.32
N ALA A 120 -10.06 -7.72 0.39
CA ALA A 120 -10.25 -6.74 -0.67
C ALA A 120 -8.97 -5.91 -0.92
N ALA A 121 -8.25 -5.57 0.13
CA ALA A 121 -6.96 -4.90 0.01
C ALA A 121 -5.89 -5.83 -0.56
N ALA A 122 -5.78 -7.07 -0.07
CA ALA A 122 -4.81 -8.06 -0.54
C ALA A 122 -4.99 -8.41 -2.02
N ALA A 123 -6.21 -8.38 -2.53
CA ALA A 123 -6.49 -8.59 -3.96
C ALA A 123 -5.81 -7.56 -4.88
N ALA A 124 -5.52 -6.36 -4.38
CA ALA A 124 -4.76 -5.35 -5.12
C ALA A 124 -3.24 -5.61 -5.14
N PHE A 125 -2.76 -6.57 -4.35
CA PHE A 125 -1.35 -6.94 -4.23
C PHE A 125 -1.21 -8.46 -4.38
N PRO A 126 -1.35 -9.02 -5.59
CA PRO A 126 -1.53 -10.45 -5.82
C PRO A 126 -0.34 -11.32 -5.38
N SER A 127 0.86 -10.76 -5.23
CA SER A 127 2.03 -11.48 -4.70
C SER A 127 2.02 -11.59 -3.16
N PHE A 128 1.25 -10.78 -2.44
CA PHE A 128 1.17 -10.86 -0.98
C PHE A 128 0.51 -12.15 -0.51
N GLY A 129 1.17 -12.90 0.35
CA GLY A 129 0.69 -14.17 0.87
C GLY A 129 0.54 -15.28 -0.17
N THR A 130 1.14 -15.11 -1.37
CA THR A 130 1.04 -16.08 -2.46
C THR A 130 2.40 -16.55 -2.99
N THR A 131 3.49 -15.90 -2.56
CA THR A 131 4.85 -16.18 -3.02
C THR A 131 5.48 -17.35 -2.25
N GLY A 132 6.04 -18.30 -2.98
CA GLY A 132 6.79 -19.43 -2.42
C GLY A 132 5.92 -20.54 -1.80
N SER A 133 6.51 -21.28 -0.85
CA SER A 133 5.83 -22.39 -0.15
C SER A 133 4.71 -21.89 0.77
N THR A 134 3.80 -22.79 1.16
CA THR A 134 2.74 -22.47 2.14
C THR A 134 3.33 -21.94 3.46
N GLU A 135 4.46 -22.49 3.91
CA GLU A 135 5.16 -22.00 5.10
C GLU A 135 5.64 -20.55 4.91
N MET A 136 6.27 -20.25 3.78
CA MET A 136 6.74 -18.89 3.45
C MET A 136 5.58 -17.90 3.38
N ARG A 137 4.48 -18.26 2.73
CA ARG A 137 3.26 -17.43 2.63
C ARG A 137 2.67 -17.11 4.00
N ARG A 138 2.55 -18.12 4.87
CA ARG A 138 2.07 -17.95 6.24
C ARG A 138 3.04 -17.10 7.08
N ARG A 139 4.35 -17.31 6.91
CA ARG A 139 5.39 -16.51 7.58
C ARG A 139 5.33 -15.04 7.14
N GLU A 140 5.09 -14.77 5.86
CA GLU A 140 4.89 -13.41 5.38
C GLU A 140 3.69 -12.73 6.05
N VAL A 141 2.54 -13.41 6.11
CA VAL A 141 1.36 -12.86 6.79
C VAL A 141 1.62 -12.66 8.28
N ALA A 142 2.30 -13.59 8.96
CA ALA A 142 2.71 -13.42 10.35
C ALA A 142 3.59 -12.19 10.54
N ALA A 143 4.55 -11.98 9.65
CA ALA A 143 5.46 -10.84 9.71
C ALA A 143 4.75 -9.51 9.45
N PHE A 144 3.88 -9.45 8.44
CA PHE A 144 3.05 -8.28 8.15
C PHE A 144 2.16 -7.93 9.35
N LEU A 145 1.38 -8.90 9.84
CA LEU A 145 0.51 -8.68 10.99
C LEU A 145 1.29 -8.36 12.26
N GLY A 146 2.48 -8.93 12.46
CA GLY A 146 3.35 -8.64 13.60
C GLY A 146 3.77 -7.17 13.65
N GLN A 147 4.24 -6.65 12.53
CA GLN A 147 4.64 -5.24 12.42
C GLN A 147 3.46 -4.30 12.62
N THR A 148 2.36 -4.56 11.90
CA THR A 148 1.18 -3.70 11.96
C THR A 148 0.41 -3.78 13.29
N SER A 149 0.48 -4.90 13.99
CA SER A 149 -0.08 -5.02 15.35
C SER A 149 0.70 -4.21 16.36
N HIS A 150 2.03 -4.18 16.26
CA HIS A 150 2.85 -3.31 17.09
C HIS A 150 2.49 -1.84 16.88
N GLU A 151 2.41 -1.39 15.62
CA GLU A 151 2.07 0.00 15.29
C GLU A 151 0.70 0.46 15.83
N THR A 152 -0.19 -0.48 16.12
CA THR A 152 -1.58 -0.22 16.49
C THR A 152 -1.96 -0.86 17.83
N THR A 153 -0.96 -1.25 18.64
CA THR A 153 -1.20 -2.03 19.86
C THR A 153 -1.93 -1.24 20.94
N GLY A 154 -2.87 -1.90 21.60
CA GLY A 154 -3.46 -1.48 22.87
C GLY A 154 -3.09 -2.44 24.02
N GLY A 155 -2.08 -3.31 23.81
CA GLY A 155 -1.66 -4.31 24.79
C GLY A 155 -0.92 -3.71 25.99
N TRP A 156 -0.94 -4.41 27.10
CA TRP A 156 -0.17 -4.10 28.31
C TRP A 156 0.31 -5.40 28.95
N PRO A 157 1.32 -5.40 29.84
CA PRO A 157 1.97 -6.63 30.30
C PRO A 157 1.03 -7.66 30.95
N ALA A 158 -0.05 -7.23 31.59
CA ALA A 158 -1.04 -8.10 32.23
C ALA A 158 -2.37 -8.19 31.45
N ALA A 159 -2.34 -7.91 30.14
CA ALA A 159 -3.52 -7.98 29.30
C ALA A 159 -4.07 -9.43 29.22
N PRO A 160 -5.38 -9.63 29.19
CA PRO A 160 -5.98 -10.94 28.90
C PRO A 160 -5.38 -11.55 27.62
N ASP A 161 -5.15 -12.86 27.61
CA ASP A 161 -4.51 -13.59 26.50
C ASP A 161 -3.11 -13.12 26.14
N GLY A 162 -2.49 -12.30 27.00
CA GLY A 162 -1.16 -11.71 26.85
C GLY A 162 -1.14 -10.43 26.00
N PRO A 163 -0.06 -9.63 26.12
CA PRO A 163 0.03 -8.32 25.48
C PRO A 163 -0.07 -8.40 23.95
N TYR A 164 0.42 -9.46 23.35
CA TYR A 164 0.45 -9.65 21.90
C TYR A 164 -0.86 -10.16 21.29
N ALA A 165 -1.96 -10.20 22.06
CA ALA A 165 -3.29 -10.47 21.56
C ALA A 165 -4.07 -9.18 21.20
N TRP A 166 -3.52 -8.00 21.51
CA TRP A 166 -4.16 -6.68 21.45
C TRP A 166 -3.62 -5.78 20.35
N GLY A 167 -3.23 -6.35 19.22
CA GLY A 167 -2.94 -5.59 17.99
C GLY A 167 -4.22 -5.03 17.35
N TYR A 168 -4.06 -4.03 16.49
CA TYR A 168 -5.15 -3.39 15.74
C TYR A 168 -6.20 -2.69 16.63
N CYS A 169 -5.76 -2.16 17.76
CA CYS A 169 -6.59 -1.39 18.70
C CYS A 169 -6.77 0.07 18.28
N PHE A 170 -5.80 0.62 17.54
CA PHE A 170 -5.84 2.00 17.08
C PHE A 170 -5.82 2.07 15.56
N LYS A 171 -6.56 2.99 14.99
CA LYS A 171 -6.59 3.25 13.54
C LYS A 171 -5.88 4.53 13.15
N GLN A 172 -5.44 5.31 14.14
CA GLN A 172 -4.67 6.54 13.96
C GLN A 172 -3.91 6.89 15.23
N GLU A 173 -2.89 7.72 15.07
CA GLU A 173 -2.10 8.31 16.15
C GLU A 173 -2.99 9.05 17.14
N GLN A 174 -2.75 8.84 18.43
CA GLN A 174 -3.56 9.37 19.52
C GLN A 174 -3.06 10.75 19.99
N GLY A 175 -3.90 11.48 20.70
CA GLY A 175 -3.57 12.79 21.25
C GLY A 175 -3.73 13.92 20.22
N SER A 176 -2.77 14.85 20.19
CA SER A 176 -2.79 15.99 19.28
C SER A 176 -1.60 15.97 18.33
N PRO A 177 -1.61 15.09 17.32
CA PRO A 177 -0.47 14.94 16.44
C PRO A 177 -0.21 16.21 15.61
N GLY A 178 1.06 16.41 15.26
CA GLY A 178 1.51 17.49 14.37
C GLY A 178 0.96 17.37 12.95
N SER A 179 1.38 18.28 12.09
CA SER A 179 0.94 18.29 10.68
C SER A 179 1.55 17.16 9.86
N TYR A 180 2.75 16.70 10.21
CA TYR A 180 3.55 15.75 9.43
C TYR A 180 3.66 16.17 7.96
N CYS A 181 3.88 17.47 7.76
CA CYS A 181 4.00 18.08 6.44
C CYS A 181 5.47 18.46 6.19
N ASP A 182 6.06 17.87 5.17
CA ASP A 182 7.32 18.23 4.55
C ASP A 182 7.04 18.50 3.07
N PRO A 183 6.73 19.76 2.69
CA PRO A 183 6.23 20.07 1.36
C PRO A 183 7.31 19.85 0.31
N LYS A 184 6.97 19.06 -0.71
CA LYS A 184 7.80 18.78 -1.88
C LYS A 184 7.01 19.13 -3.14
N PRO A 185 7.68 19.52 -4.24
CA PRO A 185 6.96 19.89 -5.47
C PRO A 185 6.00 18.79 -5.94
N GLU A 186 6.39 17.53 -5.83
CA GLU A 186 5.58 16.38 -6.24
C GLU A 186 4.48 16.02 -5.24
N TRP A 187 4.70 16.32 -3.96
CA TRP A 187 3.81 15.97 -2.85
C TRP A 187 3.54 17.19 -1.98
N PRO A 188 2.80 18.20 -2.49
CA PRO A 188 2.46 19.38 -1.69
C PRO A 188 1.50 19.01 -0.57
N CYS A 189 1.59 19.74 0.54
CA CYS A 189 0.61 19.59 1.60
C CYS A 189 -0.69 20.33 1.24
N ALA A 190 -1.80 19.65 1.29
CA ALA A 190 -3.10 20.28 1.08
C ALA A 190 -3.46 21.17 2.30
N SER A 191 -4.09 22.30 2.04
CA SER A 191 -4.48 23.26 3.06
C SER A 191 -5.33 22.63 4.15
N GLY A 192 -4.96 22.82 5.41
CA GLY A 192 -5.70 22.33 6.58
C GLY A 192 -5.59 20.82 6.81
N LYS A 193 -4.84 20.08 5.99
CA LYS A 193 -4.67 18.64 6.16
C LYS A 193 -3.46 18.29 7.01
N LYS A 194 -3.56 17.19 7.74
CA LYS A 194 -2.49 16.62 8.57
C LYS A 194 -2.24 15.18 8.13
N TYR A 195 -0.96 14.79 8.10
CA TYR A 195 -0.51 13.49 7.59
C TYR A 195 0.18 12.66 8.69
N TYR A 196 -0.41 12.69 9.89
CA TYR A 196 0.03 11.89 11.02
C TYR A 196 -0.29 10.40 10.81
N GLY A 197 0.23 9.53 11.68
CA GLY A 197 0.11 8.09 11.58
C GLY A 197 -1.33 7.60 11.50
N ARG A 198 -1.69 6.88 10.41
CA ARG A 198 -3.00 6.25 10.24
C ARG A 198 -2.87 4.85 9.66
N GLY A 199 -3.90 4.05 9.93
CA GLY A 199 -4.01 2.68 9.43
C GLY A 199 -3.04 1.71 10.11
N PRO A 200 -2.98 0.46 9.60
CA PRO A 200 -2.22 -0.61 10.27
C PRO A 200 -0.72 -0.35 10.38
N ILE A 201 -0.12 0.37 9.42
CA ILE A 201 1.31 0.68 9.39
C ILE A 201 1.64 2.07 9.95
N GLN A 202 0.64 2.80 10.49
CA GLN A 202 0.76 4.19 10.93
C GLN A 202 1.44 5.07 9.86
N LEU A 203 0.89 4.99 8.62
CA LEU A 203 1.37 5.76 7.48
C LEU A 203 1.45 7.25 7.86
N SER A 204 2.64 7.85 7.78
CA SER A 204 2.93 9.23 8.19
C SER A 204 3.62 9.99 7.07
N TRP A 205 3.52 11.32 7.10
CA TRP A 205 4.09 12.28 6.17
C TRP A 205 3.38 12.38 4.81
N ASN A 206 3.17 13.62 4.35
CA ASN A 206 2.49 13.92 3.09
C ASN A 206 3.05 13.16 1.87
N TYR A 207 4.36 13.03 1.75
CA TYR A 207 4.97 12.31 0.64
C TYR A 207 4.63 10.82 0.64
N ASN A 208 4.51 10.16 1.80
CA ASN A 208 4.07 8.76 1.88
C ASN A 208 2.58 8.63 1.55
N TYR A 209 1.74 9.57 2.04
CA TYR A 209 0.33 9.62 1.67
C TYR A 209 0.15 9.83 0.15
N GLY A 210 0.93 10.71 -0.45
CA GLY A 210 0.90 10.97 -1.88
C GLY A 210 1.32 9.74 -2.70
N GLN A 211 2.43 9.11 -2.36
CA GLN A 211 2.92 7.91 -3.03
C GLN A 211 1.95 6.73 -2.88
N ALA A 212 1.48 6.46 -1.66
CA ALA A 212 0.49 5.42 -1.41
C ALA A 212 -0.80 5.69 -2.18
N GLY A 213 -1.31 6.92 -2.12
CA GLY A 213 -2.53 7.34 -2.82
C GLY A 213 -2.43 7.14 -4.32
N ARG A 214 -1.31 7.56 -4.94
CA ARG A 214 -1.05 7.33 -6.37
C ARG A 214 -1.06 5.83 -6.71
N ALA A 215 -0.41 5.01 -5.87
CA ALA A 215 -0.29 3.59 -6.12
C ALA A 215 -1.61 2.83 -6.01
N ILE A 216 -2.49 3.23 -5.09
CA ILE A 216 -3.79 2.57 -4.88
C ILE A 216 -4.97 3.27 -5.60
N GLY A 217 -4.69 4.35 -6.34
CA GLY A 217 -5.71 5.09 -7.11
C GLY A 217 -6.66 5.94 -6.25
N VAL A 218 -6.18 6.48 -5.11
CA VAL A 218 -6.98 7.29 -4.17
C VAL A 218 -6.23 8.60 -3.85
N ASP A 219 -6.91 9.73 -3.91
CA ASP A 219 -6.32 11.02 -3.54
C ASP A 219 -6.19 11.16 -2.02
N LEU A 220 -5.08 10.64 -1.48
CA LEU A 220 -4.79 10.69 -0.05
C LEU A 220 -4.11 12.01 0.39
N LEU A 221 -3.65 12.86 -0.53
CA LEU A 221 -3.16 14.19 -0.17
C LEU A 221 -4.31 15.11 0.26
N ASN A 222 -5.40 15.10 -0.50
CA ASN A 222 -6.59 15.88 -0.15
C ASN A 222 -7.50 15.17 0.85
N ASN A 223 -7.45 13.84 0.93
CA ASN A 223 -8.32 13.02 1.77
C ASN A 223 -7.54 12.05 2.69
N PRO A 224 -6.58 12.53 3.52
CA PRO A 224 -5.76 11.65 4.35
C PRO A 224 -6.57 10.82 5.35
N ASP A 225 -7.71 11.32 5.79
CA ASP A 225 -8.58 10.67 6.77
C ASP A 225 -9.18 9.36 6.26
N LEU A 226 -9.22 9.14 4.92
CA LEU A 226 -9.66 7.87 4.34
C LEU A 226 -8.86 6.67 4.88
N VAL A 227 -7.58 6.88 5.23
CA VAL A 227 -6.75 5.80 5.83
C VAL A 227 -7.27 5.37 7.21
N ALA A 228 -8.03 6.19 7.92
CA ALA A 228 -8.64 5.88 9.21
C ALA A 228 -10.18 5.71 9.16
N THR A 229 -10.82 5.92 8.00
CA THR A 229 -12.28 5.86 7.85
C THR A 229 -12.76 4.82 6.85
N ASP A 230 -11.90 4.42 5.90
CA ASP A 230 -12.17 3.31 4.97
C ASP A 230 -11.22 2.14 5.29
N PRO A 231 -11.73 1.00 5.79
CA PRO A 231 -10.90 -0.12 6.19
C PRO A 231 -10.14 -0.78 5.01
N THR A 232 -10.68 -0.72 3.80
CA THR A 232 -10.01 -1.27 2.61
C THR A 232 -8.85 -0.36 2.18
N VAL A 233 -9.05 0.95 2.16
CA VAL A 233 -7.98 1.93 1.92
C VAL A 233 -6.89 1.81 2.99
N SER A 234 -7.29 1.66 4.24
CA SER A 234 -6.41 1.45 5.40
C SER A 234 -5.46 0.26 5.21
N PHE A 235 -6.00 -0.92 4.88
CA PHE A 235 -5.17 -2.09 4.57
C PHE A 235 -4.35 -1.94 3.28
N LYS A 236 -4.90 -1.30 2.24
CA LYS A 236 -4.17 -1.07 0.98
C LYS A 236 -2.92 -0.21 1.20
N THR A 237 -2.98 0.83 2.04
CA THR A 237 -1.80 1.66 2.32
C THR A 237 -0.72 0.88 3.06
N ALA A 238 -1.09 0.01 3.99
CA ALA A 238 -0.15 -0.86 4.70
C ALA A 238 0.48 -1.91 3.76
N LEU A 239 -0.32 -2.51 2.89
CA LEU A 239 0.15 -3.47 1.88
C LEU A 239 1.02 -2.79 0.82
N TRP A 240 0.67 -1.59 0.39
CA TRP A 240 1.54 -0.81 -0.49
C TRP A 240 2.93 -0.61 0.14
N PHE A 241 2.99 -0.17 1.38
CA PHE A 241 4.26 0.01 2.10
C PHE A 241 5.07 -1.31 2.18
N TRP A 242 4.38 -2.41 2.48
CA TRP A 242 4.99 -3.73 2.58
C TRP A 242 5.55 -4.25 1.27
N MET A 243 4.83 -4.03 0.17
CA MET A 243 5.13 -4.57 -1.16
C MET A 243 6.06 -3.68 -1.99
N THR A 244 6.35 -2.45 -1.55
CA THR A 244 7.06 -1.46 -2.36
C THR A 244 8.43 -1.16 -1.77
N ALA A 245 9.47 -1.27 -2.59
CA ALA A 245 10.79 -0.75 -2.24
C ALA A 245 10.75 0.78 -2.21
N GLN A 246 11.40 1.38 -1.23
CA GLN A 246 11.40 2.83 -1.03
C GLN A 246 12.84 3.35 -0.88
N ASP A 247 13.27 4.20 -1.77
CA ASP A 247 14.64 4.74 -1.80
C ASP A 247 15.70 3.61 -1.74
N ASN A 248 16.48 3.57 -0.66
CA ASN A 248 17.49 2.55 -0.40
C ASN A 248 16.97 1.35 0.42
N LYS A 249 15.67 1.27 0.68
CA LYS A 249 15.03 0.19 1.47
C LYS A 249 14.42 -0.85 0.53
N PRO A 250 14.70 -2.14 0.69
CA PRO A 250 13.97 -3.18 -0.04
C PRO A 250 12.50 -3.25 0.40
N ALA A 251 11.65 -3.83 -0.43
CA ALA A 251 10.31 -4.19 0.00
C ALA A 251 10.37 -5.24 1.11
N SER A 252 9.56 -5.09 2.16
CA SER A 252 9.46 -6.08 3.23
C SER A 252 9.04 -7.46 2.70
N HIS A 253 8.18 -7.49 1.69
CA HIS A 253 7.82 -8.69 0.92
C HIS A 253 9.06 -9.41 0.38
N ALA A 254 9.94 -8.69 -0.31
CA ALA A 254 11.14 -9.28 -0.91
C ALA A 254 12.09 -9.87 0.16
N VAL A 255 12.17 -9.23 1.32
CA VAL A 255 12.97 -9.72 2.45
C VAL A 255 12.41 -11.03 3.00
N ILE A 256 11.12 -11.06 3.38
CA ILE A 256 10.54 -12.22 4.07
C ILE A 256 10.35 -13.42 3.14
N THR A 257 10.23 -13.20 1.83
CA THR A 257 10.11 -14.24 0.81
C THR A 257 11.46 -14.68 0.21
N GLY A 258 12.58 -14.17 0.76
CA GLY A 258 13.92 -14.57 0.33
C GLY A 258 14.34 -14.05 -1.05
N GLN A 259 13.65 -13.05 -1.59
CA GLN A 259 13.96 -12.43 -2.88
C GLN A 259 14.99 -11.30 -2.76
N TRP A 260 15.22 -10.78 -1.56
CA TRP A 260 16.21 -9.75 -1.32
C TRP A 260 17.56 -10.35 -0.94
N THR A 261 18.60 -9.92 -1.65
CA THR A 261 19.99 -10.22 -1.33
C THR A 261 20.67 -8.95 -0.81
N PRO A 262 21.27 -8.96 0.39
CA PRO A 262 21.98 -7.81 0.93
C PRO A 262 23.13 -7.37 0.01
N SER A 263 23.23 -6.08 -0.24
CA SER A 263 24.38 -5.47 -0.90
C SER A 263 25.62 -5.48 0.01
N GLY A 264 26.78 -5.13 -0.53
CA GLY A 264 27.98 -4.92 0.29
C GLY A 264 27.76 -3.89 1.39
N THR A 265 26.99 -2.85 1.10
CA THR A 265 26.56 -1.83 2.05
C THR A 265 25.65 -2.38 3.15
N ASP A 266 24.70 -3.22 2.80
CA ASP A 266 23.81 -3.83 3.79
C ASP A 266 24.59 -4.74 4.74
N ASN A 267 25.50 -5.53 4.19
CA ASN A 267 26.39 -6.39 4.99
C ASN A 267 27.26 -5.57 5.94
N ALA A 268 27.88 -4.49 5.48
CA ALA A 268 28.67 -3.58 6.31
C ALA A 268 27.84 -2.87 7.40
N ALA A 269 26.54 -2.71 7.15
CA ALA A 269 25.59 -2.15 8.11
C ALA A 269 24.94 -3.21 9.03
N GLY A 270 25.34 -4.49 8.92
CA GLY A 270 24.77 -5.60 9.68
C GLY A 270 23.33 -5.96 9.29
N ARG A 271 22.83 -5.46 8.15
CA ARG A 271 21.48 -5.75 7.66
C ARG A 271 21.48 -7.10 6.96
N VAL A 272 20.84 -8.07 7.55
CA VAL A 272 20.76 -9.46 7.06
C VAL A 272 19.30 -9.88 6.87
N PRO A 273 18.99 -10.83 5.95
CA PRO A 273 17.62 -11.29 5.74
C PRO A 273 16.99 -11.83 7.02
N GLY A 274 15.78 -11.39 7.35
CA GLY A 274 15.04 -11.80 8.53
C GLY A 274 14.02 -10.73 8.96
N TYR A 275 13.31 -11.03 10.04
CA TYR A 275 12.29 -10.13 10.57
C TYR A 275 12.87 -8.80 11.07
N GLY A 276 14.11 -8.85 11.61
CA GLY A 276 14.79 -7.65 12.13
C GLY A 276 15.04 -6.57 11.08
N VAL A 277 15.43 -6.94 9.85
CA VAL A 277 15.64 -5.94 8.80
C VAL A 277 14.30 -5.34 8.32
N ILE A 278 13.17 -6.04 8.49
CA ILE A 278 11.84 -5.47 8.23
C ILE A 278 11.51 -4.38 9.26
N THR A 279 11.82 -4.61 10.54
CA THR A 279 11.75 -3.56 11.57
C THR A 279 12.59 -2.35 11.17
N ASN A 280 13.81 -2.57 10.65
CA ASN A 280 14.69 -1.50 10.17
C ASN A 280 14.11 -0.74 8.98
N ILE A 281 13.40 -1.41 8.05
CA ILE A 281 12.68 -0.77 6.94
C ILE A 281 11.60 0.17 7.48
N ILE A 282 10.82 -0.28 8.46
CA ILE A 282 9.67 0.46 8.98
C ILE A 282 10.14 1.63 9.87
N ASN A 283 10.90 1.35 10.93
CA ASN A 283 11.24 2.36 11.94
C ASN A 283 12.70 2.31 12.42
N GLY A 284 13.62 1.86 11.57
CA GLY A 284 15.03 1.62 11.92
C GLY A 284 15.76 2.83 12.51
N GLY A 285 15.44 4.04 12.07
CA GLY A 285 16.07 5.27 12.59
C GLY A 285 15.83 5.51 14.08
N ILE A 286 14.74 4.97 14.62
CA ILE A 286 14.39 5.08 16.04
C ILE A 286 14.78 3.82 16.81
N GLU A 287 14.59 2.64 16.22
CA GLU A 287 14.59 1.36 16.95
C GLU A 287 15.85 0.53 16.76
N CYS A 288 16.56 0.65 15.61
CA CYS A 288 17.67 -0.26 15.28
C CYS A 288 19.06 0.32 15.61
N GLY A 289 20.04 -0.56 15.79
CA GLY A 289 21.44 -0.19 16.07
C GLY A 289 21.70 0.38 17.46
N LYS A 290 20.81 0.17 18.41
CA LYS A 290 20.84 0.74 19.76
C LYS A 290 20.87 -0.35 20.87
N GLY A 291 21.18 -1.60 20.50
CA GLY A 291 21.04 -2.73 21.40
C GLY A 291 19.58 -3.13 21.59
N GLN A 292 19.29 -3.85 22.66
CA GLN A 292 17.94 -4.30 22.98
C GLN A 292 17.02 -3.09 23.23
N ASN A 293 15.88 -3.10 22.55
CA ASN A 293 14.90 -2.03 22.54
C ASN A 293 13.51 -2.61 22.79
N PRO A 294 12.70 -2.05 23.71
CA PRO A 294 11.37 -2.55 24.03
C PRO A 294 10.44 -2.66 22.82
N GLU A 295 10.50 -1.69 21.89
CA GLU A 295 9.69 -1.67 20.69
C GLU A 295 10.01 -2.86 19.78
N VAL A 296 11.29 -3.16 19.59
CA VAL A 296 11.74 -4.32 18.82
C VAL A 296 11.31 -5.63 19.50
N VAL A 297 11.37 -5.70 20.83
CA VAL A 297 10.88 -6.87 21.59
C VAL A 297 9.39 -7.06 21.39
N ASP A 298 8.62 -6.00 21.42
CA ASP A 298 7.16 -6.04 21.23
C ASP A 298 6.80 -6.53 19.80
N ARG A 299 7.45 -5.98 18.76
CA ARG A 299 7.30 -6.46 17.37
C ARG A 299 7.57 -7.96 17.24
N ILE A 300 8.65 -8.43 17.86
CA ILE A 300 9.02 -9.86 17.87
C ILE A 300 7.97 -10.69 18.62
N GLY A 301 7.42 -10.17 19.71
CA GLY A 301 6.38 -10.83 20.48
C GLY A 301 5.12 -11.09 19.66
N PHE A 302 4.60 -10.08 18.96
CA PHE A 302 3.50 -10.23 18.02
C PHE A 302 3.82 -11.23 16.91
N TYR A 303 4.98 -11.10 16.29
CA TYR A 303 5.40 -11.99 15.21
C TYR A 303 5.44 -13.45 15.65
N LYS A 304 6.06 -13.75 16.79
CA LYS A 304 6.14 -15.12 17.34
C LYS A 304 4.74 -15.68 17.61
N ARG A 305 3.87 -14.91 18.27
CA ARG A 305 2.48 -15.33 18.52
C ARG A 305 1.76 -15.70 17.21
N TYR A 306 1.94 -14.93 16.15
CA TYR A 306 1.29 -15.23 14.88
C TYR A 306 1.92 -16.43 14.16
N CYS A 307 3.23 -16.60 14.24
CA CYS A 307 3.89 -17.80 13.73
C CYS A 307 3.39 -19.06 14.45
N ASP A 308 3.23 -19.02 15.77
CA ASP A 308 2.71 -20.15 16.56
C ASP A 308 1.28 -20.51 16.14
N ILE A 309 0.39 -19.52 15.99
CA ILE A 309 -0.99 -19.72 15.54
C ILE A 309 -1.05 -20.31 14.12
N LEU A 310 -0.13 -19.87 13.24
CA LEU A 310 -0.07 -20.30 11.85
C LEU A 310 0.72 -21.61 11.66
N GLY A 311 1.38 -22.12 12.71
CA GLY A 311 2.18 -23.35 12.67
C GLY A 311 3.40 -23.24 11.77
N VAL A 312 4.14 -22.11 11.84
CA VAL A 312 5.35 -21.87 11.06
C VAL A 312 6.53 -21.45 11.94
N GLY A 313 7.73 -21.77 11.50
CA GLY A 313 8.94 -21.36 12.20
C GLY A 313 9.19 -19.85 12.09
N TYR A 314 9.83 -19.28 13.10
CA TYR A 314 10.13 -17.84 13.16
C TYR A 314 11.20 -17.39 12.15
N GLY A 315 12.05 -18.32 11.70
CA GLY A 315 13.26 -17.99 10.94
C GLY A 315 14.36 -17.42 11.82
N ASN A 316 15.38 -16.86 11.17
CA ASN A 316 16.55 -16.28 11.83
C ASN A 316 16.47 -14.74 11.84
N ASN A 317 17.41 -14.11 12.58
CA ASN A 317 17.62 -12.65 12.56
C ASN A 317 16.34 -11.85 12.88
N LEU A 318 15.74 -12.15 14.04
CA LEU A 318 14.46 -11.56 14.45
C LEU A 318 14.58 -10.10 14.85
N ASP A 319 15.71 -9.68 15.36
CA ASP A 319 15.96 -8.31 15.83
C ASP A 319 16.86 -7.50 14.89
N CYS A 320 16.90 -6.21 15.13
CA CYS A 320 17.79 -5.26 14.47
C CYS A 320 18.72 -4.51 15.45
N TYR A 321 19.01 -5.10 16.60
CA TYR A 321 19.74 -4.46 17.69
C TYR A 321 21.10 -3.89 17.27
N ASN A 322 21.77 -4.58 16.34
CA ASN A 322 23.09 -4.22 15.84
C ASN A 322 23.09 -3.78 14.36
N GLN A 323 21.92 -3.59 13.75
CA GLN A 323 21.82 -3.14 12.38
C GLN A 323 21.85 -1.62 12.31
N ARG A 324 22.70 -1.03 11.48
CA ARG A 324 22.59 0.41 11.17
C ARG A 324 21.29 0.67 10.41
N SER A 325 20.64 1.78 10.78
CA SER A 325 19.42 2.22 10.10
C SER A 325 19.66 2.47 8.61
N PHE A 326 18.65 2.19 7.78
CA PHE A 326 18.64 2.65 6.39
C PHE A 326 18.66 4.18 6.28
N LYS A 327 18.18 4.90 7.30
CA LYS A 327 18.19 6.36 7.37
C LYS A 327 19.61 6.92 7.55
N ASP A 328 20.50 6.18 8.20
CA ASP A 328 21.88 6.58 8.43
C ASP A 328 22.71 6.27 7.16
N GLY A 329 22.41 6.97 6.07
CA GLY A 329 23.01 6.71 4.77
C GLY A 329 24.54 6.57 4.81
N LEU A 330 25.12 5.92 3.79
CA LEU A 330 26.53 5.55 3.60
C LEU A 330 27.58 6.64 3.70
N SER A 331 27.22 7.85 4.10
CA SER A 331 28.14 8.98 4.18
C SER A 331 29.19 8.88 5.29
N ALA A 332 29.09 7.90 6.17
CA ALA A 332 30.03 7.74 7.29
C ALA A 332 31.18 6.75 7.03
N GLY A 333 31.27 6.15 5.85
CA GLY A 333 32.25 5.09 5.52
C GLY A 333 33.40 5.49 4.60
N LEU A 334 33.43 6.72 4.06
CA LEU A 334 34.48 7.17 3.13
C LEU A 334 35.37 8.30 3.69
N ALA A 335 35.28 8.62 4.97
CA ALA A 335 36.10 9.67 5.61
C ALA A 335 37.28 9.13 6.41
N SER A 336 37.73 7.89 6.19
CA SER A 336 38.95 7.35 6.79
C SER A 336 39.64 6.35 5.86
N GLN A 337 40.28 6.86 4.82
CA GLN A 337 41.50 6.30 4.25
C GLN A 337 42.39 7.49 3.86
#